data_afc6d4c189a9363382eb66fc2c86d212
#
_entry.id   afc6d4c189a9363382eb66fc2c86d212
#
_cell.length_a   1.000
_cell.length_b   1.000
_cell.length_c   1.000
_cell.angle_alpha   90.00
_cell.angle_beta   90.00
_cell.angle_gamma   90.00
#
_symmetry.space_group_name_H-M   'P 1'
#
loop_
_entity.id
_entity.type
_entity.pdbx_description
1 polymer ?
#
loop_
_entity_poly.entity_id
_entity_poly.type
_entity_poly.pdbx_seq_one_letter_code
_entity_poly.pdbx_strand_id
1 'polypeptide(L)'
;MLVGHSYGGVVATEAGTDPTVTKLVYIAAFAPDRAESVATLIQNPPPGAPVPPILPPQDGFLFLDKAKFHASFAADVDAEKAAFMADAQVPWGVGALDGAVTEPAWRTRPNWYLVATDDKMIPPPAQRAMAERAGATVTEAEGSHAIYVSKPDVVAALIRTAATAA
;
A
#
# COMPACT_ATOMS: atom_id res chain seq x y z
N MET A 1 -14.09 6.12 8.70
CA MET A 1 -12.96 6.26 7.77
C MET A 1 -12.03 5.06 7.93
N LEU A 2 -11.54 4.49 6.83
CA LEU A 2 -10.49 3.47 6.84
C LEU A 2 -9.19 4.06 6.27
N VAL A 3 -8.06 3.62 6.83
CA VAL A 3 -6.71 3.99 6.36
C VAL A 3 -5.97 2.70 6.06
N GLY A 4 -5.51 2.52 4.83
CA GLY A 4 -4.79 1.32 4.39
C GLY A 4 -3.38 1.65 3.89
N HIS A 5 -2.38 0.94 4.41
CA HIS A 5 -1.01 0.95 3.89
C HIS A 5 -0.77 -0.35 3.11
N SER A 6 -0.12 -0.27 1.95
CA SER A 6 0.27 -1.45 1.18
C SER A 6 -0.93 -2.38 0.89
N TYR A 7 -0.85 -3.66 1.28
CA TYR A 7 -1.97 -4.61 1.20
C TYR A 7 -3.21 -4.15 1.98
N GLY A 8 -3.04 -3.36 3.04
CA GLY A 8 -4.16 -2.76 3.77
C GLY A 8 -5.08 -1.91 2.91
N GLY A 9 -4.61 -1.44 1.75
CA GLY A 9 -5.44 -0.78 0.75
C GLY A 9 -6.45 -1.72 0.10
N VAL A 10 -6.10 -2.99 -0.16
CA VAL A 10 -7.05 -4.01 -0.63
C VAL A 10 -8.15 -4.22 0.39
N VAL A 11 -7.76 -4.37 1.67
CA VAL A 11 -8.70 -4.51 2.79
C VAL A 11 -9.62 -3.31 2.90
N ALA A 12 -9.07 -2.09 2.82
CA ALA A 12 -9.86 -0.85 2.88
C ALA A 12 -10.81 -0.73 1.66
N THR A 13 -10.37 -1.18 0.48
CA THR A 13 -11.17 -1.17 -0.75
C THR A 13 -12.39 -2.09 -0.63
N GLU A 14 -12.22 -3.31 -0.11
CA GLU A 14 -13.32 -4.27 0.07
C GLU A 14 -14.21 -3.90 1.26
N ALA A 15 -13.63 -3.68 2.45
CA ALA A 15 -14.36 -3.39 3.67
C ALA A 15 -15.02 -2.01 3.68
N GLY A 16 -14.56 -1.09 2.85
CA GLY A 16 -15.07 0.27 2.75
C GLY A 16 -16.49 0.39 2.20
N THR A 17 -17.07 -0.70 1.70
CA THR A 17 -18.47 -0.78 1.28
C THR A 17 -19.44 -0.77 2.47
N ASP A 18 -18.96 -1.09 3.67
CA ASP A 18 -19.77 -1.02 4.89
C ASP A 18 -20.36 0.40 5.05
N PRO A 19 -21.67 0.54 5.37
CA PRO A 19 -22.34 1.84 5.46
C PRO A 19 -21.75 2.75 6.56
N THR A 20 -21.07 2.21 7.54
CA THR A 20 -20.39 2.99 8.60
C THR A 20 -19.08 3.63 8.13
N VAL A 21 -18.53 3.16 6.99
CA VAL A 21 -17.33 3.72 6.39
C VAL A 21 -17.68 4.86 5.46
N THR A 22 -17.21 6.05 5.76
CA THR A 22 -17.53 7.28 5.00
C THR A 22 -16.42 7.74 4.08
N LYS A 23 -15.16 7.36 4.36
CA LYS A 23 -13.96 7.86 3.65
C LYS A 23 -12.86 6.82 3.65
N LEU A 24 -11.96 6.89 2.64
CA LEU A 24 -10.81 6.00 2.50
C LEU A 24 -9.53 6.81 2.38
N VAL A 25 -8.45 6.32 2.98
CA VAL A 25 -7.10 6.86 2.82
C VAL A 25 -6.14 5.73 2.46
N TYR A 26 -5.45 5.89 1.35
CA TYR A 26 -4.44 4.96 0.83
C TYR A 26 -3.05 5.55 1.06
N ILE A 27 -2.14 4.79 1.66
CA ILE A 27 -0.77 5.21 1.93
C ILE A 27 0.17 4.21 1.26
N ALA A 28 0.82 4.60 0.16
CA ALA A 28 1.69 3.69 -0.60
C ALA A 28 1.02 2.30 -0.77
N ALA A 29 -0.22 2.27 -1.24
CA ALA A 29 -1.10 1.11 -1.10
C ALA A 29 -1.68 0.62 -2.43
N PHE A 30 -2.11 -0.63 -2.47
CA PHE A 30 -2.94 -1.12 -3.57
C PHE A 30 -4.36 -0.56 -3.45
N ALA A 31 -4.93 -0.17 -4.60
CA ALA A 31 -6.33 0.25 -4.74
C ALA A 31 -6.97 -0.50 -5.92
N PRO A 32 -7.22 -1.81 -5.76
CA PRO A 32 -7.74 -2.65 -6.82
C PRO A 32 -9.15 -2.26 -7.25
N ASP A 33 -9.46 -2.54 -8.50
CA ASP A 33 -10.83 -2.45 -9.04
C ASP A 33 -11.55 -3.81 -8.89
N ARG A 34 -12.82 -3.87 -9.30
CA ARG A 34 -13.61 -5.10 -9.31
C ARG A 34 -12.89 -6.20 -10.07
N ALA A 35 -12.83 -7.39 -9.49
CA ALA A 35 -12.16 -8.58 -9.97
C ALA A 35 -10.62 -8.46 -10.07
N GLU A 36 -10.01 -7.37 -9.61
CA GLU A 36 -8.57 -7.27 -9.44
C GLU A 36 -8.12 -7.79 -8.09
N SER A 37 -6.92 -8.38 -8.08
CA SER A 37 -6.17 -8.79 -6.89
C SER A 37 -4.78 -8.17 -6.92
N VAL A 38 -4.00 -8.31 -5.84
CA VAL A 38 -2.58 -7.92 -5.89
C VAL A 38 -1.85 -8.68 -7.00
N ALA A 39 -2.11 -9.99 -7.14
CA ALA A 39 -1.51 -10.80 -8.20
C ALA A 39 -1.75 -10.23 -9.60
N THR A 40 -2.98 -9.80 -9.91
CA THR A 40 -3.30 -9.21 -11.22
C THR A 40 -2.64 -7.84 -11.41
N LEU A 41 -2.56 -7.02 -10.38
CA LEU A 41 -1.96 -5.68 -10.45
C LEU A 41 -0.44 -5.71 -10.67
N ILE A 42 0.24 -6.74 -10.16
CA ILE A 42 1.71 -6.88 -10.31
C ILE A 42 2.15 -7.67 -11.54
N GLN A 43 1.22 -8.22 -12.33
CA GLN A 43 1.56 -9.02 -13.52
C GLN A 43 2.32 -8.24 -14.61
N ASN A 44 2.01 -6.94 -14.74
CA ASN A 44 2.59 -6.09 -15.78
C ASN A 44 3.26 -4.87 -15.12
N PRO A 45 4.41 -5.04 -14.47
CA PRO A 45 5.09 -3.93 -13.84
C PRO A 45 5.57 -2.90 -14.87
N PRO A 46 5.65 -1.62 -14.51
CA PRO A 46 6.26 -0.62 -15.37
C PRO A 46 7.68 -1.02 -15.79
N PRO A 47 8.12 -0.69 -17.02
CA PRO A 47 9.48 -0.99 -17.45
C PRO A 47 10.55 -0.45 -16.47
N GLY A 48 11.49 -1.30 -16.06
CA GLY A 48 12.54 -0.94 -15.11
C GLY A 48 12.09 -0.84 -13.65
N ALA A 49 10.85 -1.21 -13.34
CA ALA A 49 10.36 -1.23 -11.96
C ALA A 49 11.19 -2.20 -11.11
N PRO A 50 11.51 -1.82 -9.86
CA PRO A 50 12.16 -2.74 -8.93
C PRO A 50 11.25 -3.94 -8.65
N VAL A 51 11.87 -5.10 -8.47
CA VAL A 51 11.17 -6.33 -8.08
C VAL A 51 11.25 -6.45 -6.56
N PRO A 52 10.10 -6.48 -5.86
CA PRO A 52 10.09 -6.70 -4.42
C PRO A 52 10.79 -8.01 -4.05
N PRO A 53 11.63 -8.04 -3.01
CA PRO A 53 12.39 -9.23 -2.63
C PRO A 53 11.54 -10.22 -1.83
N ILE A 54 10.42 -10.66 -2.41
CA ILE A 54 9.53 -11.65 -1.80
C ILE A 54 10.19 -13.03 -1.97
N LEU A 55 10.32 -13.74 -0.86
CA LEU A 55 10.84 -15.12 -0.86
C LEU A 55 9.79 -16.10 -1.41
N PRO A 56 10.22 -17.25 -1.95
CA PRO A 56 9.30 -18.33 -2.30
C PRO A 56 8.38 -18.69 -1.14
N PRO A 57 7.12 -19.05 -1.39
CA PRO A 57 6.17 -19.38 -0.34
C PRO A 57 6.67 -20.53 0.54
N GLN A 58 6.46 -20.41 1.85
CA GLN A 58 6.68 -21.46 2.83
C GLN A 58 5.37 -21.71 3.58
N ASP A 59 4.88 -22.94 3.57
CA ASP A 59 3.63 -23.35 4.22
C ASP A 59 2.41 -22.45 3.89
N GLY A 60 2.35 -21.91 2.66
CA GLY A 60 1.28 -21.02 2.22
C GLY A 60 1.45 -19.55 2.61
N PHE A 61 2.62 -19.16 3.13
CA PHE A 61 2.93 -17.79 3.53
C PHE A 61 4.14 -17.22 2.80
N LEU A 62 4.13 -15.90 2.66
CA LEU A 62 5.17 -15.10 2.04
C LEU A 62 5.86 -14.20 3.07
N PHE A 63 7.16 -13.99 2.84
CA PHE A 63 7.99 -13.06 3.59
C PHE A 63 8.90 -12.29 2.64
N LEU A 64 9.35 -11.12 3.04
CA LEU A 64 10.45 -10.44 2.38
C LEU A 64 11.79 -10.99 2.85
N ASP A 65 12.74 -11.04 1.94
CA ASP A 65 14.13 -11.32 2.25
C ASP A 65 14.66 -10.27 3.24
N LYS A 66 15.00 -10.68 4.46
CA LYS A 66 15.47 -9.79 5.53
C LYS A 66 16.73 -9.01 5.14
N ALA A 67 17.64 -9.63 4.39
CA ALA A 67 18.88 -8.98 3.94
C ALA A 67 18.60 -7.83 2.95
N LYS A 68 17.48 -7.86 2.25
CA LYS A 68 17.08 -6.84 1.28
C LYS A 68 15.98 -5.92 1.79
N PHE A 69 15.43 -6.19 2.97
CA PHE A 69 14.28 -5.47 3.54
C PHE A 69 14.55 -3.97 3.66
N HIS A 70 15.67 -3.59 4.26
CA HIS A 70 16.02 -2.18 4.44
C HIS A 70 16.04 -1.44 3.09
N ALA A 71 16.78 -1.96 2.11
CA ALA A 71 16.94 -1.29 0.82
C ALA A 71 15.65 -1.23 -0.02
N SER A 72 14.70 -2.15 0.19
CA SER A 72 13.47 -2.25 -0.60
C SER A 72 12.24 -1.68 0.08
N PHE A 73 12.06 -1.96 1.37
CA PHE A 73 10.86 -1.59 2.11
C PHE A 73 11.03 -0.31 2.94
N ALA A 74 12.21 -0.10 3.54
CA ALA A 74 12.45 0.91 4.56
C ALA A 74 13.76 1.71 4.32
N ALA A 75 14.02 2.07 3.07
CA ALA A 75 15.31 2.64 2.66
C ALA A 75 15.66 3.98 3.32
N ASP A 76 14.66 4.73 3.78
CA ASP A 76 14.78 6.01 4.47
C ASP A 76 14.55 5.91 5.99
N VAL A 77 14.46 4.70 6.52
CA VAL A 77 14.38 4.43 7.96
C VAL A 77 15.77 4.12 8.49
N ASP A 78 16.03 4.47 9.75
CA ASP A 78 17.27 4.10 10.43
C ASP A 78 17.55 2.58 10.34
N ALA A 79 18.83 2.22 10.14
CA ALA A 79 19.20 0.83 9.84
C ALA A 79 18.86 -0.15 10.97
N GLU A 80 19.02 0.24 12.23
CA GLU A 80 18.69 -0.60 13.39
C GLU A 80 17.18 -0.84 13.45
N LYS A 81 16.39 0.21 13.26
CA LYS A 81 14.92 0.12 13.21
C LYS A 81 14.45 -0.70 12.02
N ALA A 82 15.06 -0.55 10.84
CA ALA A 82 14.74 -1.34 9.67
C ALA A 82 15.06 -2.84 9.87
N ALA A 83 16.17 -3.16 10.54
CA ALA A 83 16.51 -4.53 10.91
C ALA A 83 15.48 -5.13 11.89
N PHE A 84 15.06 -4.36 12.90
CA PHE A 84 13.99 -4.77 13.80
C PHE A 84 12.68 -5.03 13.04
N MET A 85 12.31 -4.15 12.11
CA MET A 85 11.10 -4.32 11.27
C MET A 85 11.19 -5.58 10.41
N ALA A 86 12.39 -5.89 9.85
CA ALA A 86 12.62 -7.09 9.08
C ALA A 86 12.44 -8.37 9.92
N ASP A 87 12.85 -8.35 11.19
CA ASP A 87 12.67 -9.46 12.12
C ASP A 87 11.22 -9.59 12.61
N ALA A 88 10.50 -8.48 12.72
CA ALA A 88 9.12 -8.41 13.19
C ALA A 88 8.08 -8.67 12.09
N GLN A 89 8.47 -9.13 10.89
CA GLN A 89 7.53 -9.43 9.81
C GLN A 89 6.46 -10.43 10.26
N VAL A 90 5.21 -10.14 9.88
CA VAL A 90 4.09 -11.06 10.04
C VAL A 90 3.92 -11.85 8.74
N PRO A 91 3.62 -13.16 8.78
CA PRO A 91 3.37 -13.96 7.59
C PRO A 91 2.25 -13.38 6.73
N TRP A 92 2.49 -13.22 5.42
CA TRP A 92 1.46 -12.81 4.46
C TRP A 92 0.95 -14.03 3.69
N GLY A 93 -0.33 -14.37 3.86
CA GLY A 93 -0.93 -15.54 3.23
C GLY A 93 -0.97 -15.43 1.70
N VAL A 94 -0.58 -16.49 0.99
CA VAL A 94 -0.67 -16.55 -0.48
C VAL A 94 -2.10 -16.29 -0.96
N GLY A 95 -3.12 -16.78 -0.24
CA GLY A 95 -4.51 -16.50 -0.57
C GLY A 95 -4.89 -15.01 -0.57
N ALA A 96 -4.17 -14.18 0.19
CA ALA A 96 -4.37 -12.73 0.17
C ALA A 96 -3.81 -12.08 -1.12
N LEU A 97 -2.77 -12.69 -1.72
CA LEU A 97 -2.23 -12.23 -2.99
C LEU A 97 -3.24 -12.39 -4.14
N ASP A 98 -3.98 -13.51 -4.14
CA ASP A 98 -4.91 -13.90 -5.20
C ASP A 98 -6.35 -13.41 -4.94
N GLY A 99 -6.66 -12.99 -3.74
CA GLY A 99 -8.00 -12.53 -3.35
C GLY A 99 -8.44 -11.31 -4.15
N ALA A 100 -9.44 -11.51 -5.04
CA ALA A 100 -9.97 -10.44 -5.88
C ALA A 100 -11.02 -9.60 -5.12
N VAL A 101 -10.98 -8.28 -5.33
CA VAL A 101 -11.99 -7.35 -4.81
C VAL A 101 -13.32 -7.56 -5.52
N THR A 102 -14.39 -7.60 -4.74
CA THR A 102 -15.76 -7.79 -5.26
C THR A 102 -16.44 -6.47 -5.61
N GLU A 103 -16.38 -5.51 -4.70
CA GLU A 103 -16.99 -4.19 -4.87
C GLU A 103 -16.02 -3.10 -4.36
N PRO A 104 -15.34 -2.36 -5.26
CA PRO A 104 -14.34 -1.38 -4.83
C PRO A 104 -15.02 -0.14 -4.24
N ALA A 105 -14.86 0.06 -2.94
CA ALA A 105 -15.49 1.14 -2.19
C ALA A 105 -15.07 2.54 -2.65
N TRP A 106 -13.89 2.70 -3.25
CA TRP A 106 -13.43 3.97 -3.79
C TRP A 106 -14.31 4.51 -4.94
N ARG A 107 -15.15 3.66 -5.56
CA ARG A 107 -16.12 4.11 -6.57
C ARG A 107 -17.26 4.96 -5.99
N THR A 108 -17.52 4.82 -4.69
CA THR A 108 -18.65 5.47 -4.01
C THR A 108 -18.23 6.27 -2.77
N ARG A 109 -16.99 6.15 -2.34
CA ARG A 109 -16.47 6.86 -1.16
C ARG A 109 -15.42 7.89 -1.56
N PRO A 110 -15.46 9.10 -1.01
CA PRO A 110 -14.35 10.04 -1.11
C PRO A 110 -13.06 9.38 -0.63
N ASN A 111 -11.98 9.58 -1.38
CA ASN A 111 -10.74 8.92 -1.05
C ASN A 111 -9.52 9.81 -1.29
N TRP A 112 -8.46 9.56 -0.51
CA TRP A 112 -7.18 10.26 -0.54
C TRP A 112 -6.07 9.25 -0.70
N TYR A 113 -5.02 9.65 -1.40
CA TYR A 113 -3.89 8.77 -1.69
C TYR A 113 -2.57 9.49 -1.45
N LEU A 114 -1.69 8.89 -0.64
CA LEU A 114 -0.30 9.29 -0.48
C LEU A 114 0.58 8.41 -1.36
N VAL A 115 1.20 9.00 -2.38
CA VAL A 115 2.21 8.36 -3.21
C VAL A 115 3.57 8.56 -2.56
N ALA A 116 4.26 7.48 -2.23
CA ALA A 116 5.64 7.49 -1.77
C ALA A 116 6.58 7.42 -2.99
N THR A 117 7.34 8.50 -3.27
CA THR A 117 8.04 8.63 -4.55
C THR A 117 9.30 7.77 -4.69
N ASP A 118 9.81 7.22 -3.59
CA ASP A 118 10.97 6.32 -3.57
C ASP A 118 10.60 4.86 -3.22
N ASP A 119 9.31 4.54 -3.31
CA ASP A 119 8.80 3.21 -3.01
C ASP A 119 9.30 2.17 -4.03
N LYS A 120 9.96 1.13 -3.51
CA LYS A 120 10.48 0.00 -4.30
C LYS A 120 9.64 -1.29 -4.15
N MET A 121 8.56 -1.23 -3.36
CA MET A 121 7.61 -2.34 -3.19
C MET A 121 6.42 -2.18 -4.14
N ILE A 122 5.80 -1.00 -4.17
CA ILE A 122 4.77 -0.63 -5.15
C ILE A 122 5.32 0.56 -5.94
N PRO A 123 5.75 0.37 -7.18
CA PRO A 123 6.38 1.44 -7.96
C PRO A 123 5.52 2.70 -8.02
N PRO A 124 6.08 3.91 -7.84
CA PRO A 124 5.32 5.16 -7.85
C PRO A 124 4.42 5.35 -9.09
N PRO A 125 4.82 4.95 -10.32
CA PRO A 125 3.91 5.00 -11.46
C PRO A 125 2.66 4.13 -11.29
N ALA A 126 2.78 2.96 -10.67
CA ALA A 126 1.63 2.11 -10.38
C ALA A 126 0.72 2.72 -9.31
N GLN A 127 1.31 3.32 -8.26
CA GLN A 127 0.54 4.05 -7.24
C GLN A 127 -0.25 5.20 -7.87
N ARG A 128 0.38 6.01 -8.73
CA ARG A 128 -0.30 7.12 -9.45
C ARG A 128 -1.44 6.63 -10.33
N ALA A 129 -1.23 5.56 -11.09
CA ALA A 129 -2.27 4.99 -11.95
C ALA A 129 -3.48 4.50 -11.14
N MET A 130 -3.26 3.83 -10.00
CA MET A 130 -4.34 3.41 -9.11
C MET A 130 -5.07 4.60 -8.48
N ALA A 131 -4.33 5.61 -8.02
CA ALA A 131 -4.88 6.82 -7.42
C ALA A 131 -5.73 7.62 -8.42
N GLU A 132 -5.24 7.80 -9.65
CA GLU A 132 -5.97 8.47 -10.74
C GLU A 132 -7.26 7.72 -11.08
N ARG A 133 -7.18 6.40 -11.26
CA ARG A 133 -8.36 5.55 -11.53
C ARG A 133 -9.39 5.62 -10.41
N ALA A 134 -8.95 5.67 -9.17
CA ALA A 134 -9.82 5.80 -8.01
C ALA A 134 -10.42 7.21 -7.85
N GLY A 135 -10.00 8.19 -8.64
CA GLY A 135 -10.39 9.59 -8.48
C GLY A 135 -9.94 10.19 -7.15
N ALA A 136 -8.81 9.73 -6.62
CA ALA A 136 -8.32 10.13 -5.31
C ALA A 136 -7.81 11.57 -5.27
N THR A 137 -7.96 12.23 -4.12
CA THR A 137 -7.17 13.44 -3.83
C THR A 137 -5.74 13.01 -3.50
N VAL A 138 -4.81 13.30 -4.42
CA VAL A 138 -3.41 12.81 -4.35
C VAL A 138 -2.52 13.79 -3.61
N THR A 139 -1.68 13.26 -2.74
CA THR A 139 -0.49 13.92 -2.18
C THR A 139 0.72 13.05 -2.51
N GLU A 140 1.84 13.67 -2.89
CA GLU A 140 3.09 12.96 -3.09
C GLU A 140 4.12 13.41 -2.07
N ALA A 141 4.92 12.48 -1.60
CA ALA A 141 6.05 12.77 -0.72
C ALA A 141 7.20 11.81 -1.00
N GLU A 142 8.41 12.37 -0.94
CA GLU A 142 9.63 11.60 -0.98
C GLU A 142 9.68 10.66 0.23
N GLY A 143 9.88 9.38 0.00
CA GLY A 143 9.94 8.35 1.04
C GLY A 143 9.84 6.94 0.48
N SER A 144 10.32 5.98 1.27
CA SER A 144 10.24 4.56 0.98
C SER A 144 8.82 4.01 1.19
N HIS A 145 8.65 2.70 0.99
CA HIS A 145 7.39 2.02 1.32
C HIS A 145 7.00 2.18 2.80
N ALA A 146 7.99 2.35 3.69
CA ALA A 146 7.79 2.59 5.12
C ALA A 146 7.59 4.08 5.47
N ILE A 147 7.05 4.90 4.58
CA ILE A 147 6.85 6.35 4.76
C ILE A 147 6.10 6.70 6.06
N TYR A 148 5.23 5.82 6.54
CA TYR A 148 4.52 6.00 7.80
C TYR A 148 5.43 5.91 9.04
N VAL A 149 6.63 5.34 8.89
CA VAL A 149 7.69 5.28 9.92
C VAL A 149 8.64 6.44 9.77
N SER A 150 9.10 6.72 8.55
CA SER A 150 10.13 7.74 8.30
C SER A 150 9.57 9.16 8.30
N LYS A 151 8.32 9.35 7.85
CA LYS A 151 7.64 10.65 7.74
C LYS A 151 6.22 10.63 8.32
N PRO A 152 6.05 10.28 9.61
CA PRO A 152 4.73 10.12 10.23
C PRO A 152 3.88 11.41 10.17
N ASP A 153 4.52 12.58 10.18
CA ASP A 153 3.81 13.86 10.12
C ASP A 153 3.10 14.07 8.77
N VAL A 154 3.72 13.64 7.67
CA VAL A 154 3.11 13.71 6.33
C VAL A 154 1.87 12.82 6.26
N VAL A 155 1.99 11.61 6.77
CA VAL A 155 0.87 10.66 6.85
C VAL A 155 -0.25 11.19 7.72
N ALA A 156 0.09 11.69 8.91
CA ALA A 156 -0.89 12.28 9.83
C ALA A 156 -1.59 13.52 9.24
N ALA A 157 -0.87 14.34 8.47
CA ALA A 157 -1.45 15.50 7.80
C ALA A 157 -2.50 15.07 6.76
N LEU A 158 -2.21 14.05 5.92
CA LEU A 158 -3.18 13.53 4.97
C LEU A 158 -4.42 12.94 5.67
N ILE A 159 -4.22 12.15 6.72
CA ILE A 159 -5.32 11.58 7.50
C ILE A 159 -6.20 12.69 8.09
N ARG A 160 -5.61 13.75 8.65
CA ARG A 160 -6.37 14.91 9.18
C ARG A 160 -7.14 15.61 8.06
N THR A 161 -6.53 15.84 6.90
CA THR A 161 -7.20 16.43 5.74
C THR A 161 -8.41 15.60 5.33
N ALA A 162 -8.25 14.29 5.21
CA ALA A 162 -9.36 13.40 4.90
C ALA A 162 -10.46 13.42 5.97
N ALA A 163 -10.07 13.44 7.25
CA ALA A 163 -11.02 13.42 8.35
C ALA A 163 -11.90 14.69 8.42
N THR A 164 -11.31 15.85 8.08
CA THR A 164 -11.99 17.16 8.15
C THR A 164 -12.64 17.62 6.84
N ALA A 165 -12.41 16.91 5.73
CA ALA A 165 -13.09 17.20 4.46
C ALA A 165 -14.61 17.06 4.62
N ALA A 166 -15.36 17.88 3.90
CA ALA A 166 -16.83 17.85 3.89
C ALA A 166 -17.38 16.59 3.20
#